data_f7a94044bf6abcf1781ed0aa36a1e692
#
_entry.id   f7a94044bf6abcf1781ed0aa36a1e692
#
_cell.length_a   1.000
_cell.length_b   1.000
_cell.length_c   1.000
_cell.angle_alpha   90.00
_cell.angle_beta   90.00
_cell.angle_gamma   90.00
#
_symmetry.space_group_name_H-M   'P 1'
#
loop_
_entity.id
_entity.type
_entity.pdbx_description
1 polymer ?
#
loop_
_entity_poly.entity_id
_entity_poly.type
_entity_poly.pdbx_seq_one_letter_code
_entity_poly.pdbx_strand_id
1 'polypeptide(L)' 'MEKLKPDQAIDIRQEICPMTFVKTKLKLESMSTGQILEVTLREGEPLSNLPRSVEQEGHKVLDIHKEDSYYIILIERC' A
#
# COMPACT_ATOMS: atom_id res chain seq x y z
N MET A 1 0.88 21.76 -9.31
CA MET A 1 1.06 20.33 -9.41
C MET A 1 0.20 19.61 -8.38
N GLU A 2 -0.58 18.71 -8.83
CA GLU A 2 -1.49 18.05 -7.91
C GLU A 2 -0.88 16.82 -7.32
N LYS A 3 -1.15 16.63 -6.05
CA LYS A 3 -0.75 15.41 -5.39
C LYS A 3 -1.74 14.32 -5.70
N LEU A 4 -1.24 13.10 -5.74
CA LEU A 4 -2.10 11.94 -5.86
C LEU A 4 -2.98 11.86 -4.62
N LYS A 5 -4.28 11.69 -4.83
CA LYS A 5 -5.21 11.55 -3.73
C LYS A 5 -5.68 10.11 -3.65
N PRO A 6 -5.49 9.46 -2.51
CA PRO A 6 -5.96 8.08 -2.38
C PRO A 6 -7.48 8.04 -2.27
N ASP A 7 -8.06 7.04 -2.88
CA ASP A 7 -9.50 6.81 -2.77
C ASP A 7 -9.82 6.06 -1.48
N GLN A 8 -8.90 5.25 -1.02
CA GLN A 8 -9.02 4.48 0.21
C GLN A 8 -7.71 4.52 0.94
N ALA A 9 -7.75 4.23 2.23
CA ALA A 9 -6.53 4.22 3.05
C ALA A 9 -6.64 3.11 4.09
N ILE A 10 -5.51 2.45 4.37
CA ILE A 10 -5.42 1.49 5.45
C ILE A 10 -4.15 1.74 6.23
N ASP A 11 -4.19 1.36 7.51
CA ASP A 11 -3.05 1.48 8.41
C ASP A 11 -2.69 0.10 8.90
N ILE A 12 -1.54 -0.39 8.46
CA ILE A 12 -1.07 -1.73 8.81
C ILE A 12 0.20 -1.67 9.65
N ARG A 13 0.41 -0.55 10.34
CA ARG A 13 1.62 -0.39 11.14
C ARG A 13 1.74 -1.40 12.26
N GLN A 14 0.62 -1.93 12.74
CA GLN A 14 0.65 -2.88 13.84
C GLN A 14 0.45 -4.32 13.38
N GLU A 15 0.36 -4.53 12.09
CA GLU A 15 0.21 -5.88 11.57
C GLU A 15 1.57 -6.54 11.38
N ILE A 16 1.57 -7.85 11.40
CA ILE A 16 2.76 -8.64 11.22
C ILE A 16 2.65 -9.38 9.89
N CYS A 17 3.76 -9.46 9.16
CA CYS A 17 3.79 -10.25 7.94
C CYS A 17 3.43 -11.70 8.28
N PRO A 18 2.54 -12.37 7.51
CA PRO A 18 2.03 -11.98 6.20
C PRO A 18 0.72 -11.17 6.23
N MET A 19 0.23 -10.78 7.41
CA MET A 19 -1.05 -10.07 7.47
C MET A 19 -1.00 -8.71 6.80
N THR A 20 0.19 -8.08 6.77
CA THR A 20 0.31 -6.80 6.08
C THR A 20 -0.08 -6.95 4.61
N PHE A 21 0.42 -8.00 3.96
CA PHE A 21 0.10 -8.24 2.57
C PHE A 21 -1.35 -8.67 2.40
N VAL A 22 -1.82 -9.55 3.28
CA VAL A 22 -3.19 -10.06 3.17
C VAL A 22 -4.20 -8.92 3.26
N LYS A 23 -4.03 -8.03 4.23
CA LYS A 23 -4.96 -6.93 4.40
C LYS A 23 -4.92 -5.97 3.22
N THR A 24 -3.72 -5.70 2.71
CA THR A 24 -3.56 -4.84 1.56
C THR A 24 -4.23 -5.45 0.33
N LYS A 25 -4.02 -6.73 0.12
CA LYS A 25 -4.61 -7.42 -1.01
C LYS A 25 -6.13 -7.41 -0.95
N LEU A 26 -6.68 -7.71 0.23
CA LEU A 26 -8.14 -7.72 0.38
C LEU A 26 -8.72 -6.34 0.13
N LYS A 27 -8.04 -5.30 0.61
CA LYS A 27 -8.53 -3.95 0.38
C LYS A 27 -8.50 -3.60 -1.10
N LEU A 28 -7.43 -3.96 -1.78
CA LEU A 28 -7.32 -3.70 -3.22
C LEU A 28 -8.41 -4.42 -3.99
N GLU A 29 -8.73 -5.65 -3.58
CA GLU A 29 -9.76 -6.43 -4.25
C GLU A 29 -11.15 -5.81 -4.10
N SER A 30 -11.35 -5.05 -3.03
CA SER A 30 -12.63 -4.39 -2.80
C SER A 30 -12.73 -3.04 -3.53
N MET A 31 -11.66 -2.61 -4.18
CA MET A 31 -11.61 -1.34 -4.87
C MET A 31 -11.85 -1.53 -6.35
N SER A 32 -12.12 -0.42 -7.02
CA SER A 32 -12.32 -0.43 -8.47
C SER A 32 -11.00 -0.16 -9.19
N THR A 33 -10.92 -0.61 -10.44
CA THR A 33 -9.74 -0.38 -11.25
C THR A 33 -9.47 1.12 -11.36
N GLY A 34 -8.22 1.48 -11.18
CA GLY A 34 -7.81 2.88 -11.25
C GLY A 34 -7.86 3.62 -9.94
N GLN A 35 -8.46 3.04 -8.92
CA GLN A 35 -8.48 3.68 -7.61
C GLN A 35 -7.12 3.54 -6.92
N ILE A 36 -6.83 4.49 -6.05
CA ILE A 36 -5.54 4.54 -5.36
C ILE A 36 -5.74 4.22 -3.91
N LEU A 37 -4.91 3.31 -3.40
CA LEU A 37 -4.91 2.92 -1.99
C LEU A 37 -3.68 3.49 -1.32
N GLU A 38 -3.91 4.17 -0.19
CA GLU A 38 -2.81 4.64 0.64
C GLU A 38 -2.59 3.62 1.76
N VAL A 39 -1.36 3.09 1.84
CA VAL A 39 -1.02 2.09 2.84
C VAL A 39 0.03 2.67 3.77
N THR A 40 -0.28 2.72 5.06
CA THR A 40 0.65 3.21 6.08
C THR A 40 1.25 2.00 6.78
N LEU A 41 2.59 1.92 6.79
CA LEU A 41 3.28 0.75 7.35
C LEU A 41 4.58 1.17 8.03
N ARG A 42 5.11 0.26 8.83
CA ARG A 42 6.37 0.50 9.53
C ARG A 42 7.55 0.18 8.64
N GLU A 43 8.70 0.74 9.02
CA GLU A 43 9.97 0.33 8.42
C GLU A 43 10.24 -1.13 8.73
N GLY A 44 10.93 -1.81 7.80
CA GLY A 44 11.29 -3.20 8.00
C GLY A 44 10.78 -4.06 6.86
N GLU A 45 10.53 -5.33 7.17
CA GLU A 45 10.12 -6.29 6.16
C GLU A 45 8.88 -5.87 5.36
N PRO A 46 7.84 -5.33 5.99
CA PRO A 46 6.67 -4.91 5.20
C PRO A 46 7.02 -3.89 4.14
N LEU A 47 7.90 -2.95 4.48
CA LEU A 47 8.29 -1.93 3.52
C LEU A 47 9.08 -2.52 2.36
N SER A 48 9.91 -3.54 2.63
CA SER A 48 10.70 -4.18 1.59
C SER A 48 9.86 -5.10 0.71
N ASN A 49 8.93 -5.81 1.31
CA ASN A 49 8.23 -6.91 0.63
C ASN A 49 6.91 -6.49 0.02
N LEU A 50 6.18 -5.57 0.65
CA LEU A 50 4.85 -5.24 0.21
C LEU A 50 4.79 -4.65 -1.19
N PRO A 51 5.63 -3.67 -1.54
CA PRO A 51 5.58 -3.13 -2.91
C PRO A 51 5.80 -4.21 -3.96
N ARG A 52 6.76 -5.11 -3.71
CA ARG A 52 7.03 -6.18 -4.65
C ARG A 52 5.84 -7.12 -4.77
N SER A 53 5.22 -7.44 -3.64
CA SER A 53 4.10 -8.37 -3.64
C SER A 53 2.91 -7.82 -4.40
N VAL A 54 2.59 -6.54 -4.20
CA VAL A 54 1.44 -5.97 -4.92
C VAL A 54 1.73 -5.85 -6.41
N GLU A 55 2.98 -5.61 -6.78
CA GLU A 55 3.33 -5.57 -8.20
C GLU A 55 3.19 -6.95 -8.83
N GLN A 56 3.50 -8.00 -8.08
CA GLN A 56 3.33 -9.36 -8.58
C GLN A 56 1.86 -9.71 -8.77
N GLU A 57 0.98 -9.06 -8.02
CA GLU A 57 -0.46 -9.24 -8.18
C GLU A 57 -1.03 -8.41 -9.31
N GLY A 58 -0.20 -7.62 -9.98
CA GLY A 58 -0.64 -6.84 -11.12
C GLY A 58 -0.95 -5.39 -10.83
N HIS A 59 -0.81 -4.97 -9.58
CA HIS A 59 -1.09 -3.59 -9.22
C HIS A 59 0.16 -2.74 -9.40
N LYS A 60 -0.02 -1.43 -9.36
CA LYS A 60 1.07 -0.51 -9.62
C LYS A 60 1.38 0.33 -8.41
N VAL A 61 2.64 0.35 -8.00
CA VAL A 61 3.10 1.21 -6.91
C VAL A 61 3.42 2.57 -7.50
N LEU A 62 2.70 3.60 -7.05
CA LEU A 62 2.85 4.94 -7.58
C LEU A 62 3.88 5.76 -6.83
N ASP A 63 3.96 5.56 -5.52
CA ASP A 63 4.86 6.37 -4.72
C ASP A 63 5.13 5.68 -3.38
N ILE A 64 6.30 5.93 -2.83
CA ILE A 64 6.69 5.48 -1.50
C ILE A 64 7.40 6.64 -0.85
N HIS A 65 6.92 7.09 0.32
CA HIS A 65 7.62 8.16 1.01
C HIS A 65 7.59 7.94 2.51
N LYS A 66 8.57 8.51 3.17
CA LYS A 66 8.74 8.37 4.61
C LYS A 66 8.07 9.54 5.32
N GLU A 67 7.28 9.21 6.33
CA GLU A 67 6.80 10.18 7.31
C GLU A 67 7.64 10.02 8.57
N ASP A 68 7.20 10.57 9.68
CA ASP A 68 8.01 10.61 10.89
C ASP A 68 8.64 9.27 11.23
N SER A 69 7.83 8.29 11.58
CA SER A 69 8.31 6.98 12.01
C SER A 69 7.68 5.86 11.21
N TYR A 70 7.06 6.21 10.09
CA TYR A 70 6.38 5.21 9.27
C TYR A 70 6.51 5.60 7.80
N TYR A 71 6.03 4.73 6.92
CA TYR A 71 6.09 4.96 5.48
C TYR A 71 4.70 4.89 4.89
N ILE A 72 4.52 5.61 3.79
CA ILE A 72 3.25 5.60 3.06
C ILE A 72 3.52 5.15 1.64
N ILE A 73 2.75 4.17 1.20
CA ILE A 73 2.84 3.64 -0.16
C ILE A 73 1.52 3.91 -0.85
N LEU A 74 1.59 4.48 -2.05
CA LEU A 74 0.41 4.70 -2.88
C LEU A 74 0.38 3.63 -3.96
N ILE A 75 -0.72 2.90 -4.03
CA ILE A 75 -0.87 1.77 -4.94
C ILE A 75 -2.10 1.99 -5.81
N GLU A 76 -1.93 1.85 -7.11
CA GLU A 76 -3.06 1.93 -8.03
C GLU A 76 -3.55 0.51 -8.32
N ARG A 77 -4.85 0.30 -8.14
CA ARG A 77 -5.44 -1.00 -8.45
C ARG A 77 -5.55 -1.16 -9.95
N CYS A 78 -5.07 -2.29 -10.44
CA CYS A 78 -5.12 -2.61 -11.87
C CYS A 78 -6.12 -3.71 -12.20
#